data_fcb0e31cdfb3bce2fd3abcd3487283b8
#
_entry.id   fcb0e31cdfb3bce2fd3abcd3487283b8
#
_cell.length_a   1.000
_cell.length_b   1.000
_cell.length_c   1.000
_cell.angle_alpha   90.00
_cell.angle_beta   90.00
_cell.angle_gamma   90.00
#
_symmetry.space_group_name_H-M   'P 1'
#
loop_
_entity.id
_entity.type
_entity.pdbx_description
1 polymer ?
#
loop_
_entity_poly.entity_id
_entity_poly.type
_entity_poly.pdbx_seq_one_letter_code
_entity_poly.pdbx_strand_id
1 'polypeptide(L)'
;TAPTEIYTISLHDALPICRRFNFVASGGLTHFSNGSTKTPNFGLNILSASVGLTWYISRPNPYLDKKLLPILRRFEYDNKKRFSVDLAQSFGTRDMTQQLGKRFYVSNTAASIMFPVSMKGNLGLAIELTYDGSDKGVLDQRQLIEGGQLYENELDIMKPGVGIVYEMLLSRTSFLFQMGAHLGGAEKSDGYVYEKLGMRYYFTENLFGTIALTAHGGRADFIGYGIGYKWGHKFYWRNKR
;
A
#
# COMPACT_ATOMS: atom_id res chain seq x y z
N THR A 1 1.58 25.00 -9.57
CA THR A 1 2.52 23.95 -9.14
C THR A 1 1.73 22.81 -8.55
N ALA A 2 1.91 21.60 -9.07
CA ALA A 2 1.30 20.41 -8.46
C ALA A 2 1.95 20.18 -7.09
N PRO A 3 1.19 19.76 -6.06
CA PRO A 3 1.75 19.45 -4.77
C PRO A 3 2.76 18.30 -4.93
N THR A 4 3.94 18.45 -4.35
CA THR A 4 4.93 17.39 -4.29
C THR A 4 4.60 16.51 -3.09
N GLU A 5 4.35 15.24 -3.32
CA GLU A 5 4.14 14.27 -2.26
C GLU A 5 5.48 13.65 -1.86
N ILE A 6 5.72 13.54 -0.56
CA ILE A 6 6.93 12.99 0.01
C ILE A 6 6.54 11.77 0.85
N TYR A 7 7.02 10.60 0.45
CA TYR A 7 6.85 9.37 1.21
C TYR A 7 8.21 8.93 1.75
N THR A 8 8.28 8.72 3.07
CA THR A 8 9.47 8.17 3.70
C THR A 8 9.09 6.90 4.45
N ILE A 9 9.69 5.79 4.06
CA ILE A 9 9.63 4.53 4.80
C ILE A 9 10.97 4.37 5.49
N SER A 10 10.97 4.29 6.83
CA SER A 10 12.19 4.06 7.61
C SER A 10 12.01 2.89 8.58
N LEU A 11 13.03 2.06 8.66
CA LEU A 11 13.17 1.00 9.64
C LEU A 11 14.20 1.44 10.66
N HIS A 12 13.82 1.42 11.92
CA HIS A 12 14.70 1.71 13.05
C HIS A 12 14.78 0.49 13.95
N ASP A 13 16.00 0.13 14.33
CA ASP A 13 16.22 -0.84 15.39
C ASP A 13 17.20 -0.27 16.41
N ALA A 14 16.97 -0.58 17.70
CA ALA A 14 17.78 -0.13 18.80
C ALA A 14 18.21 -1.35 19.63
N LEU A 15 19.49 -1.72 19.51
CA LEU A 15 20.09 -2.80 20.28
C LEU A 15 20.65 -2.26 21.59
N PRO A 16 20.13 -2.66 22.75
CA PRO A 16 20.67 -2.27 24.03
C PRO A 16 22.05 -2.91 24.25
N ILE A 17 23.10 -2.08 24.30
CA ILE A 17 24.47 -2.55 24.64
C ILE A 17 24.58 -2.68 26.16
N CYS A 18 24.06 -1.69 26.91
CA CYS A 18 23.98 -1.72 28.35
C CYS A 18 22.89 -0.77 28.86
N ARG A 19 22.74 -0.64 30.21
CA ARG A 19 21.67 0.17 30.81
C ARG A 19 21.66 1.65 30.41
N ARG A 20 22.73 2.16 29.80
CA ARG A 20 22.86 3.58 29.41
C ARG A 20 23.14 3.81 27.97
N PHE A 21 23.48 2.75 27.21
CA PHE A 21 23.85 2.87 25.80
C PHE A 21 23.03 1.92 24.94
N ASN A 22 22.46 2.46 23.89
CA ASN A 22 21.88 1.68 22.81
C ASN A 22 22.62 2.00 21.50
N PHE A 23 22.88 0.96 20.71
CA PHE A 23 23.25 1.11 19.33
C PHE A 23 21.96 1.22 18.50
N VAL A 24 21.90 2.21 17.64
CA VAL A 24 20.74 2.44 16.76
C VAL A 24 21.22 2.33 15.32
N ALA A 25 20.50 1.52 14.55
CA ALA A 25 20.67 1.47 13.10
C ALA A 25 19.34 1.79 12.43
N SER A 26 19.37 2.53 11.36
CA SER A 26 18.19 2.78 10.53
C SER A 26 18.51 2.72 9.06
N GLY A 27 17.53 2.30 8.27
CA GLY A 27 17.52 2.39 6.82
C GLY A 27 16.23 3.03 6.36
N GLY A 28 16.27 3.80 5.31
CA GLY A 28 15.07 4.47 4.81
C GLY A 28 15.08 4.64 3.30
N LEU A 29 13.89 4.65 2.72
CA LEU A 29 13.63 5.03 1.35
C LEU A 29 12.71 6.23 1.37
N THR A 30 13.14 7.34 0.80
CA THR A 30 12.33 8.54 0.61
C THR A 30 11.99 8.68 -0.86
N HIS A 31 10.71 8.74 -1.17
CA HIS A 31 10.19 8.94 -2.51
C HIS A 31 9.55 10.33 -2.61
N PHE A 32 9.94 11.10 -3.62
CA PHE A 32 9.34 12.38 -3.96
C PHE A 32 8.61 12.24 -5.29
N SER A 33 7.30 12.43 -5.29
CA SER A 33 6.51 12.44 -6.53
C SER A 33 5.19 13.19 -6.31
N ASN A 34 4.46 13.38 -7.38
CA ASN A 34 3.09 13.91 -7.31
C ASN A 34 2.04 12.79 -7.38
N GLY A 35 2.41 11.52 -7.12
CA GLY A 35 1.51 10.38 -7.17
C GLY A 35 0.87 10.12 -8.53
N SER A 36 1.50 10.59 -9.62
CA SER A 36 0.94 10.59 -10.99
C SER A 36 -0.36 11.40 -11.13
N THR A 37 -0.62 12.30 -10.20
CA THR A 37 -1.80 13.17 -10.28
C THR A 37 -1.69 14.22 -11.40
N LYS A 38 -0.46 14.50 -11.87
CA LYS A 38 -0.16 15.39 -13.00
C LYS A 38 1.18 15.01 -13.63
N THR A 39 1.28 15.07 -14.97
CA THR A 39 2.54 14.91 -15.69
C THR A 39 3.25 16.26 -15.89
N PRO A 40 4.61 16.32 -15.96
CA PRO A 40 5.54 15.19 -15.79
C PRO A 40 5.66 14.75 -14.31
N ASN A 41 5.82 13.44 -14.10
CA ASN A 41 6.09 12.86 -12.79
C ASN A 41 7.42 12.11 -12.84
N PHE A 42 8.52 12.80 -12.58
CA PHE A 42 9.86 12.22 -12.69
C PHE A 42 10.27 11.40 -11.48
N GLY A 43 9.56 11.47 -10.38
CA GLY A 43 9.86 10.75 -9.14
C GLY A 43 11.35 10.74 -8.76
N LEU A 44 11.68 11.00 -7.52
CA LEU A 44 13.04 10.89 -7.00
C LEU A 44 13.04 9.92 -5.82
N ASN A 45 13.87 8.88 -5.90
CA ASN A 45 14.04 7.90 -4.85
C ASN A 45 15.39 8.13 -4.16
N ILE A 46 15.37 8.33 -2.84
CA ILE A 46 16.57 8.49 -2.02
C ILE A 46 16.64 7.33 -1.04
N LEU A 47 17.66 6.50 -1.20
CA LEU A 47 17.99 5.47 -0.22
C LEU A 47 18.90 6.09 0.84
N SER A 48 18.57 5.92 2.10
CA SER A 48 19.34 6.42 3.24
C SER A 48 19.64 5.31 4.24
N ALA A 49 20.80 5.40 4.88
CA ALA A 49 21.14 4.54 6.01
C ALA A 49 21.82 5.38 7.09
N SER A 50 21.54 5.10 8.36
CA SER A 50 22.22 5.73 9.47
C SER A 50 22.56 4.76 10.58
N VAL A 51 23.62 5.06 11.31
CA VAL A 51 24.01 4.38 12.53
C VAL A 51 24.26 5.43 13.62
N GLY A 52 23.94 5.08 14.86
CA GLY A 52 24.07 6.00 15.97
C GLY A 52 24.23 5.30 17.30
N LEU A 53 24.62 6.09 18.31
CA LEU A 53 24.65 5.67 19.70
C LEU A 53 23.74 6.59 20.51
N THR A 54 22.83 6.01 21.27
CA THR A 54 22.02 6.74 22.24
C THR A 54 22.60 6.56 23.63
N TRP A 55 22.89 7.68 24.30
CA TRP A 55 23.32 7.69 25.69
C TRP A 55 22.23 8.30 26.58
N TYR A 56 21.80 7.53 27.58
CA TYR A 56 20.86 8.01 28.57
C TYR A 56 21.60 8.68 29.74
N ILE A 57 21.45 9.98 29.88
CA ILE A 57 22.04 10.78 30.96
C ILE A 57 21.44 10.36 32.31
N SER A 58 20.13 10.12 32.36
CA SER A 58 19.44 9.53 33.50
C SER A 58 19.01 8.11 33.18
N ARG A 59 19.03 7.21 34.15
CA ARG A 59 18.56 5.82 33.96
C ARG A 59 17.07 5.85 33.66
N PRO A 60 16.60 5.24 32.54
CA PRO A 60 15.17 5.08 32.32
C PRO A 60 14.59 4.30 33.51
N ASN A 61 13.54 4.84 34.13
CA ASN A 61 12.88 4.15 35.21
C ASN A 61 11.91 3.11 34.60
N PRO A 62 12.19 1.81 34.72
CA PRO A 62 11.35 0.78 34.10
C PRO A 62 9.90 0.76 34.63
N TYR A 63 9.66 1.39 35.78
CA TYR A 63 8.33 1.55 36.35
C TYR A 63 7.56 2.76 35.79
N LEU A 64 8.25 3.84 35.45
CA LEU A 64 7.67 5.02 34.81
C LEU A 64 7.29 4.74 33.35
N ASP A 65 8.13 4.00 32.62
CA ASP A 65 7.86 3.61 31.26
C ASP A 65 6.60 2.73 31.13
N LYS A 66 6.32 1.88 32.13
CA LYS A 66 5.08 1.08 32.18
C LYS A 66 3.82 1.92 32.43
N LYS A 67 3.94 3.09 33.09
CA LYS A 67 2.82 4.00 33.37
C LYS A 67 2.64 5.08 32.30
N LEU A 68 3.74 5.48 31.63
CA LEU A 68 3.75 6.52 30.59
C LEU A 68 3.60 5.97 29.17
N LEU A 69 3.84 4.67 28.96
CA LEU A 69 3.39 4.05 27.73
C LEU A 69 1.87 4.28 27.68
N PRO A 70 1.35 5.07 26.73
CA PRO A 70 -0.08 5.06 26.48
C PRO A 70 -0.42 3.59 26.44
N ILE A 71 -1.42 3.17 27.21
CA ILE A 71 -1.86 1.78 27.28
C ILE A 71 -2.01 1.36 25.83
N LEU A 72 -0.96 0.80 25.26
CA LEU A 72 -1.01 0.15 23.96
C LEU A 72 -2.06 -0.90 24.20
N ARG A 73 -3.29 -0.60 23.77
CA ARG A 73 -4.44 -1.49 23.92
C ARG A 73 -3.93 -2.82 23.43
N ARG A 74 -3.77 -3.77 24.34
CA ARG A 74 -3.29 -5.10 24.02
C ARG A 74 -4.28 -5.67 23.04
N PHE A 75 -3.89 -5.79 21.81
CA PHE A 75 -4.67 -6.53 20.83
C PHE A 75 -4.67 -7.98 21.30
N GLU A 76 -5.79 -8.42 21.85
CA GLU A 76 -5.97 -9.81 22.13
C GLU A 76 -6.21 -10.51 20.78
N TYR A 77 -5.23 -11.25 20.36
CA TYR A 77 -5.27 -12.07 19.19
C TYR A 77 -6.24 -13.23 19.41
N ASP A 78 -7.34 -13.27 18.67
CA ASP A 78 -8.27 -14.41 18.71
C ASP A 78 -7.68 -15.57 17.90
N ASN A 79 -6.95 -16.45 18.57
CA ASN A 79 -6.35 -17.65 17.98
C ASN A 79 -7.36 -18.62 17.34
N LYS A 80 -8.67 -18.39 17.48
CA LYS A 80 -9.72 -19.28 16.96
C LYS A 80 -9.96 -19.11 15.47
N LYS A 81 -9.61 -17.96 14.90
CA LYS A 81 -9.82 -17.69 13.47
C LYS A 81 -8.48 -17.70 12.72
N ARG A 82 -8.34 -18.66 11.81
CA ARG A 82 -7.10 -18.93 11.09
C ARG A 82 -6.88 -18.02 9.87
N PHE A 83 -7.93 -17.35 9.37
CA PHE A 83 -7.82 -16.48 8.21
C PHE A 83 -8.96 -15.44 8.16
N SER A 84 -8.76 -14.40 7.37
CA SER A 84 -9.80 -13.46 6.95
C SER A 84 -9.83 -13.34 5.43
N VAL A 85 -10.97 -12.94 4.90
CA VAL A 85 -11.16 -12.60 3.48
C VAL A 85 -11.56 -11.14 3.41
N ASP A 86 -10.89 -10.39 2.54
CA ASP A 86 -11.19 -8.99 2.28
C ASP A 86 -11.71 -8.83 0.86
N LEU A 87 -12.67 -7.93 0.69
CA LEU A 87 -13.07 -7.41 -0.62
C LEU A 87 -13.03 -5.89 -0.55
N ALA A 88 -12.36 -5.26 -1.51
CA ALA A 88 -12.25 -3.82 -1.59
C ALA A 88 -12.50 -3.34 -3.02
N GLN A 89 -13.19 -2.20 -3.14
CA GLN A 89 -13.36 -1.47 -4.38
C GLN A 89 -12.73 -0.10 -4.22
N SER A 90 -11.85 0.27 -5.15
CA SER A 90 -11.20 1.58 -5.16
C SER A 90 -11.30 2.24 -6.53
N PHE A 91 -11.27 3.57 -6.51
CA PHE A 91 -11.37 4.44 -7.67
C PHE A 91 -10.29 5.49 -7.61
N GLY A 92 -9.75 5.85 -8.75
CA GLY A 92 -8.71 6.86 -8.87
C GLY A 92 -8.71 7.51 -10.25
N THR A 93 -7.72 8.35 -10.46
CA THR A 93 -7.49 8.96 -11.78
C THR A 93 -6.01 8.88 -12.12
N ARG A 94 -5.70 8.62 -13.38
CA ARG A 94 -4.37 8.64 -13.94
C ARG A 94 -4.24 9.76 -14.95
N ASP A 95 -3.18 10.56 -14.84
CA ASP A 95 -2.90 11.67 -15.73
C ASP A 95 -1.91 11.23 -16.82
N MET A 96 -2.36 11.22 -18.06
CA MET A 96 -1.56 10.91 -19.25
C MET A 96 -1.40 12.14 -20.15
N THR A 97 -1.27 13.32 -19.55
CA THR A 97 -1.26 14.62 -20.25
C THR A 97 -0.15 14.70 -21.32
N GLN A 98 1.02 14.09 -21.08
CA GLN A 98 2.11 14.09 -22.08
C GLN A 98 1.84 13.20 -23.29
N GLN A 99 1.11 12.10 -23.09
CA GLN A 99 0.85 11.12 -24.15
C GLN A 99 -0.48 11.37 -24.85
N LEU A 100 -1.54 11.65 -24.07
CA LEU A 100 -2.91 11.71 -24.55
C LEU A 100 -3.61 13.04 -24.26
N GLY A 101 -2.98 13.96 -23.52
CA GLY A 101 -3.54 15.26 -23.15
C GLY A 101 -4.76 15.18 -22.23
N LYS A 102 -4.99 14.03 -21.56
CA LYS A 102 -6.20 13.74 -20.79
C LYS A 102 -5.88 13.10 -19.43
N ARG A 103 -6.85 13.21 -18.54
CA ARG A 103 -6.93 12.45 -17.30
C ARG A 103 -7.96 11.34 -17.46
N PHE A 104 -7.60 10.14 -17.01
CA PHE A 104 -8.41 8.94 -17.17
C PHE A 104 -8.85 8.42 -15.82
N TYR A 105 -10.02 7.79 -15.82
CA TYR A 105 -10.56 7.10 -14.66
C TYR A 105 -9.93 5.71 -14.51
N VAL A 106 -9.66 5.32 -13.27
CA VAL A 106 -9.15 4.00 -12.91
C VAL A 106 -10.05 3.39 -11.85
N SER A 107 -10.35 2.12 -11.99
CA SER A 107 -11.14 1.32 -11.04
C SER A 107 -10.39 0.02 -10.72
N ASN A 108 -10.28 -0.33 -9.44
CA ASN A 108 -9.63 -1.55 -9.00
C ASN A 108 -10.50 -2.27 -7.98
N THR A 109 -10.85 -3.52 -8.29
CA THR A 109 -11.51 -4.46 -7.38
C THR A 109 -10.48 -5.46 -6.91
N ALA A 110 -10.32 -5.61 -5.60
CA ALA A 110 -9.36 -6.52 -4.99
C ALA A 110 -10.04 -7.44 -3.98
N ALA A 111 -9.77 -8.73 -4.07
CA ALA A 111 -10.13 -9.71 -3.06
C ALA A 111 -8.87 -10.37 -2.52
N SER A 112 -8.76 -10.51 -1.19
CA SER A 112 -7.59 -11.14 -0.59
C SER A 112 -7.95 -12.11 0.53
N ILE A 113 -7.16 -13.17 0.65
CA ILE A 113 -7.19 -14.07 1.80
C ILE A 113 -5.95 -13.82 2.64
N MET A 114 -6.16 -13.51 3.93
CA MET A 114 -5.13 -13.07 4.85
C MET A 114 -4.97 -14.04 6.01
N PHE A 115 -3.74 -14.41 6.28
CA PHE A 115 -3.34 -15.29 7.37
C PHE A 115 -2.52 -14.49 8.39
N PRO A 116 -2.85 -14.55 9.68
CA PRO A 116 -2.07 -13.89 10.69
C PRO A 116 -0.72 -14.58 10.88
N VAL A 117 0.35 -13.84 10.67
CA VAL A 117 1.73 -14.32 10.86
C VAL A 117 2.39 -13.77 12.12
N SER A 118 1.82 -12.70 12.67
CA SER A 118 2.27 -12.10 13.94
C SER A 118 1.11 -11.38 14.63
N MET A 119 1.33 -10.89 15.85
CA MET A 119 0.33 -10.09 16.59
C MET A 119 -0.05 -8.78 15.89
N LYS A 120 0.78 -8.31 14.96
CA LYS A 120 0.61 -7.04 14.25
C LYS A 120 0.72 -7.18 12.73
N GLY A 121 0.72 -8.39 12.20
CA GLY A 121 0.91 -8.61 10.78
C GLY A 121 0.15 -9.80 10.24
N ASN A 122 -0.49 -9.58 9.10
CA ASN A 122 -1.13 -10.58 8.28
C ASN A 122 -0.38 -10.70 6.96
N LEU A 123 -0.19 -11.92 6.49
CA LEU A 123 0.35 -12.21 5.15
C LEU A 123 -0.74 -12.91 4.34
N GLY A 124 -0.86 -12.61 3.08
CA GLY A 124 -1.92 -13.18 2.26
C GLY A 124 -1.66 -13.18 0.78
N LEU A 125 -2.65 -13.68 0.07
CA LEU A 125 -2.73 -13.66 -1.38
C LEU A 125 -3.90 -12.78 -1.81
N ALA A 126 -3.69 -12.01 -2.87
CA ALA A 126 -4.71 -11.15 -3.46
C ALA A 126 -4.93 -11.51 -4.92
N ILE A 127 -6.17 -11.39 -5.35
CA ILE A 127 -6.56 -11.33 -6.76
C ILE A 127 -7.17 -9.97 -7.01
N GLU A 128 -6.88 -9.40 -8.17
CA GLU A 128 -7.34 -8.06 -8.54
C GLU A 128 -7.87 -8.02 -9.95
N LEU A 129 -8.78 -7.10 -10.16
CA LEU A 129 -9.24 -6.73 -11.49
C LEU A 129 -9.15 -5.20 -11.60
N THR A 130 -8.27 -4.73 -12.47
CA THR A 130 -8.05 -3.30 -12.70
C THR A 130 -8.56 -2.89 -14.06
N TYR A 131 -9.38 -1.85 -14.10
CA TYR A 131 -9.73 -1.11 -15.30
C TYR A 131 -9.00 0.23 -15.27
N ASP A 132 -8.20 0.50 -16.30
CA ASP A 132 -7.52 1.77 -16.48
C ASP A 132 -7.95 2.38 -17.83
N GLY A 133 -8.68 3.48 -17.78
CA GLY A 133 -9.14 4.17 -18.98
C GLY A 133 -8.01 4.73 -19.84
N SER A 134 -6.80 4.91 -19.29
CA SER A 134 -5.64 5.33 -20.07
C SER A 134 -5.14 4.24 -21.02
N ASP A 135 -5.29 2.98 -20.65
CA ASP A 135 -4.95 1.84 -21.50
C ASP A 135 -5.80 1.83 -22.76
N LYS A 136 -7.11 2.09 -22.61
CA LYS A 136 -8.01 2.27 -23.76
C LYS A 136 -7.55 3.41 -24.66
N GLY A 137 -7.22 4.55 -24.05
CA GLY A 137 -6.74 5.72 -24.82
C GLY A 137 -5.46 5.44 -25.60
N VAL A 138 -4.51 4.69 -25.01
CA VAL A 138 -3.27 4.28 -25.68
C VAL A 138 -3.56 3.32 -26.85
N LEU A 139 -4.42 2.33 -26.61
CA LEU A 139 -4.79 1.35 -27.63
C LEU A 139 -5.53 2.02 -28.81
N ASP A 140 -6.48 2.91 -28.53
CA ASP A 140 -7.20 3.67 -29.56
C ASP A 140 -6.23 4.50 -30.41
N GLN A 141 -5.28 5.19 -29.78
CA GLN A 141 -4.27 5.95 -30.49
C GLN A 141 -3.36 5.06 -31.35
N ARG A 142 -2.96 3.91 -30.83
CA ARG A 142 -2.13 2.95 -31.56
C ARG A 142 -2.86 2.35 -32.75
N GLN A 143 -4.16 2.02 -32.60
CA GLN A 143 -5.00 1.56 -33.71
C GLN A 143 -5.10 2.58 -34.83
N LEU A 144 -5.17 3.88 -34.48
CA LEU A 144 -5.22 4.97 -35.50
C LEU A 144 -3.91 5.13 -36.28
N ILE A 145 -2.76 4.83 -35.65
CA ILE A 145 -1.43 5.01 -36.24
C ILE A 145 -0.99 3.77 -37.03
N GLU A 146 -1.14 2.58 -36.43
CA GLU A 146 -0.60 1.32 -36.96
C GLU A 146 -1.63 0.56 -37.80
N GLY A 147 -2.92 0.88 -37.65
CA GLY A 147 -4.04 0.12 -38.21
C GLY A 147 -4.29 -1.20 -37.47
N GLY A 148 -5.38 -1.86 -37.77
CA GLY A 148 -5.78 -3.12 -37.15
C GLY A 148 -6.62 -2.92 -35.89
N GLN A 149 -7.13 -4.03 -35.36
CA GLN A 149 -7.94 -4.06 -34.13
C GLN A 149 -7.09 -4.65 -33.00
N LEU A 150 -6.77 -3.86 -31.98
CA LEU A 150 -5.93 -4.26 -30.86
C LEU A 150 -6.72 -4.83 -29.68
N TYR A 151 -8.03 -4.54 -29.61
CA TYR A 151 -8.97 -5.15 -28.66
C TYR A 151 -10.36 -5.22 -29.30
N GLU A 152 -11.16 -6.19 -28.89
CA GLU A 152 -12.53 -6.39 -29.39
C GLU A 152 -13.57 -5.81 -28.43
N ASN A 153 -13.35 -6.00 -27.14
CA ASN A 153 -14.28 -5.62 -26.09
C ASN A 153 -13.58 -4.84 -24.96
N GLU A 154 -14.35 -4.11 -24.16
CA GLU A 154 -13.81 -3.42 -22.98
C GLU A 154 -13.25 -4.38 -21.92
N LEU A 155 -13.68 -5.64 -21.93
CA LEU A 155 -13.12 -6.68 -21.05
C LEU A 155 -11.64 -6.98 -21.37
N ASP A 156 -11.22 -6.81 -22.61
CA ASP A 156 -9.82 -7.04 -23.04
C ASP A 156 -8.86 -6.00 -22.45
N ILE A 157 -9.40 -4.84 -22.05
CA ILE A 157 -8.65 -3.75 -21.43
C ILE A 157 -8.45 -4.01 -19.92
N MET A 158 -9.32 -4.84 -19.34
CA MET A 158 -9.20 -5.17 -17.91
C MET A 158 -7.93 -5.98 -17.64
N LYS A 159 -7.22 -5.60 -16.59
CA LYS A 159 -6.00 -6.27 -16.11
C LYS A 159 -6.31 -7.13 -14.89
N PRO A 160 -6.55 -8.45 -15.06
CA PRO A 160 -6.56 -9.36 -13.93
C PRO A 160 -5.15 -9.48 -13.37
N GLY A 161 -5.03 -9.53 -12.05
CA GLY A 161 -3.76 -9.61 -11.35
C GLY A 161 -3.82 -10.54 -10.16
N VAL A 162 -2.64 -11.04 -9.76
CA VAL A 162 -2.44 -11.81 -8.54
C VAL A 162 -1.25 -11.23 -7.79
N GLY A 163 -1.27 -11.31 -6.47
CA GLY A 163 -0.18 -10.76 -5.67
C GLY A 163 -0.09 -11.35 -4.28
N ILE A 164 1.07 -11.12 -3.67
CA ILE A 164 1.32 -11.37 -2.24
C ILE A 164 1.10 -10.04 -1.53
N VAL A 165 0.37 -10.09 -0.43
CA VAL A 165 0.01 -8.92 0.35
C VAL A 165 0.39 -9.11 1.81
N TYR A 166 1.02 -8.08 2.39
CA TYR A 166 1.30 -7.98 3.81
C TYR A 166 0.55 -6.78 4.40
N GLU A 167 -0.20 -7.01 5.46
CA GLU A 167 -0.93 -5.99 6.20
C GLU A 167 -0.33 -5.82 7.60
N MET A 168 0.21 -4.66 7.89
CA MET A 168 0.71 -4.28 9.21
C MET A 168 -0.37 -3.55 9.99
N LEU A 169 -0.71 -4.07 11.16
CA LEU A 169 -1.83 -3.64 11.97
C LEU A 169 -1.41 -2.63 13.03
N LEU A 170 -1.97 -1.44 12.99
CA LEU A 170 -1.75 -0.36 13.94
C LEU A 170 -3.08 0.18 14.45
N SER A 171 -3.66 -0.48 15.45
CA SER A 171 -4.95 -0.07 16.01
C SER A 171 -6.06 -0.09 14.94
N ARG A 172 -6.78 1.01 14.72
CA ARG A 172 -7.81 1.14 13.67
C ARG A 172 -7.23 1.38 12.28
N THR A 173 -5.93 1.59 12.20
CA THR A 173 -5.24 1.81 10.93
C THR A 173 -4.42 0.58 10.61
N SER A 174 -4.31 0.20 9.35
CA SER A 174 -3.33 -0.75 8.87
C SER A 174 -2.62 -0.22 7.64
N PHE A 175 -1.38 -0.66 7.46
CA PHE A 175 -0.60 -0.41 6.26
C PHE A 175 -0.54 -1.67 5.42
N LEU A 176 -0.76 -1.51 4.14
CA LEU A 176 -0.78 -2.57 3.15
C LEU A 176 0.43 -2.45 2.25
N PHE A 177 1.14 -3.55 2.09
CA PHE A 177 2.26 -3.70 1.15
C PHE A 177 1.93 -4.88 0.26
N GLN A 178 1.88 -4.66 -1.05
CA GLN A 178 1.55 -5.71 -2.00
C GLN A 178 2.53 -5.67 -3.16
N MET A 179 2.92 -6.84 -3.62
CA MET A 179 3.63 -7.05 -4.87
C MET A 179 2.85 -8.07 -5.67
N GLY A 180 2.58 -7.77 -6.92
CA GLY A 180 1.76 -8.60 -7.78
C GLY A 180 2.19 -8.57 -9.24
N ALA A 181 1.49 -9.40 -10.03
CA ALA A 181 1.67 -9.44 -11.47
C ALA A 181 0.32 -9.46 -12.17
N HIS A 182 0.21 -8.71 -13.25
CA HIS A 182 -0.92 -8.77 -14.17
C HIS A 182 -0.86 -10.04 -15.03
N LEU A 183 -1.95 -10.77 -15.09
CA LEU A 183 -2.06 -12.02 -15.85
C LEU A 183 -2.57 -11.79 -17.28
N GLY A 184 -3.14 -10.62 -17.56
CA GLY A 184 -3.75 -10.27 -18.82
C GLY A 184 -3.92 -8.77 -18.99
N GLY A 185 -4.62 -8.40 -20.05
CA GLY A 185 -4.84 -7.03 -20.50
C GLY A 185 -4.20 -6.77 -21.87
N ALA A 186 -4.89 -6.03 -22.73
CA ALA A 186 -4.40 -5.71 -24.06
C ALA A 186 -3.22 -4.74 -24.03
N GLU A 187 -3.20 -3.80 -23.08
CA GLU A 187 -2.10 -2.84 -22.91
C GLU A 187 -1.08 -3.35 -21.88
N LYS A 188 0.19 -3.39 -22.27
CA LYS A 188 1.31 -3.98 -21.51
C LYS A 188 2.51 -3.05 -21.34
N SER A 189 2.41 -1.79 -21.76
CA SER A 189 3.55 -0.86 -21.75
C SER A 189 4.07 -0.53 -20.35
N ASP A 190 3.22 -0.61 -19.32
CA ASP A 190 3.63 -0.37 -17.94
C ASP A 190 4.37 -1.57 -17.32
N GLY A 191 4.36 -2.73 -17.98
CA GLY A 191 4.95 -3.97 -17.48
C GLY A 191 3.94 -4.87 -16.77
N TYR A 192 4.43 -6.06 -16.38
CA TYR A 192 3.57 -7.07 -15.74
C TYR A 192 3.55 -6.96 -14.22
N VAL A 193 4.65 -6.52 -13.61
CA VAL A 193 4.81 -6.47 -12.14
C VAL A 193 4.37 -5.12 -11.63
N TYR A 194 3.55 -5.14 -10.59
CA TYR A 194 3.10 -3.92 -9.89
C TYR A 194 3.39 -4.03 -8.39
N GLU A 195 3.62 -2.88 -7.79
CA GLU A 195 3.69 -2.67 -6.35
C GLU A 195 2.51 -1.82 -5.90
N LYS A 196 1.98 -2.13 -4.71
CA LYS A 196 0.94 -1.32 -4.08
C LYS A 196 1.29 -1.02 -2.63
N LEU A 197 1.26 0.25 -2.29
CA LEU A 197 1.41 0.75 -0.94
C LEU A 197 0.10 1.38 -0.50
N GLY A 198 -0.51 0.88 0.56
CA GLY A 198 -1.82 1.36 0.99
C GLY A 198 -1.92 1.60 2.48
N MET A 199 -2.92 2.36 2.84
CA MET A 199 -3.38 2.55 4.21
C MET A 199 -4.87 2.24 4.27
N ARG A 200 -5.28 1.52 5.31
CA ARG A 200 -6.69 1.24 5.62
C ARG A 200 -7.04 1.84 6.96
N TYR A 201 -8.25 2.36 7.06
CA TYR A 201 -8.83 2.80 8.32
C TYR A 201 -10.13 2.06 8.56
N TYR A 202 -10.22 1.34 9.68
CA TYR A 202 -11.36 0.54 10.06
C TYR A 202 -12.41 1.39 10.80
N PHE A 203 -13.53 1.68 10.15
CA PHE A 203 -14.67 2.37 10.75
C PHE A 203 -15.39 1.47 11.77
N THR A 204 -15.51 0.19 11.39
CA THR A 204 -16.05 -0.89 12.24
C THR A 204 -15.06 -2.06 12.28
N GLU A 205 -15.41 -3.17 12.89
CA GLU A 205 -14.59 -4.39 12.89
C GLU A 205 -14.43 -5.01 11.48
N ASN A 206 -15.33 -4.70 10.57
CA ASN A 206 -15.40 -5.30 9.25
C ASN A 206 -15.24 -4.28 8.11
N LEU A 207 -15.81 -3.07 8.29
CA LEU A 207 -15.83 -2.03 7.25
C LEU A 207 -14.60 -1.14 7.36
N PHE A 208 -13.90 -0.95 6.25
CA PHE A 208 -12.73 -0.07 6.17
C PHE A 208 -12.74 0.82 4.93
N GLY A 209 -12.18 2.02 5.08
CA GLY A 209 -11.75 2.86 3.97
C GLY A 209 -10.32 2.52 3.59
N THR A 210 -9.94 2.68 2.34
CA THR A 210 -8.58 2.44 1.85
C THR A 210 -8.11 3.57 0.95
N ILE A 211 -6.83 3.90 1.08
CA ILE A 211 -6.09 4.75 0.14
C ILE A 211 -4.87 3.94 -0.27
N ALA A 212 -4.63 3.78 -1.55
CA ALA A 212 -3.50 3.00 -2.03
C ALA A 212 -2.86 3.64 -3.26
N LEU A 213 -1.55 3.72 -3.26
CA LEU A 213 -0.72 4.04 -4.41
C LEU A 213 -0.37 2.75 -5.14
N THR A 214 -0.66 2.68 -6.42
CA THR A 214 -0.20 1.60 -7.31
C THR A 214 0.95 2.14 -8.15
N ALA A 215 1.99 1.33 -8.32
CA ALA A 215 3.19 1.67 -9.06
C ALA A 215 3.67 0.47 -9.89
N HIS A 216 4.43 0.75 -10.95
CA HIS A 216 5.12 -0.23 -11.76
C HIS A 216 6.62 0.11 -11.80
N GLY A 217 7.47 -0.80 -11.28
CA GLY A 217 8.92 -0.58 -11.22
C GLY A 217 9.30 0.68 -10.45
N GLY A 218 8.56 1.00 -9.37
CA GLY A 218 8.78 2.20 -8.56
C GLY A 218 8.22 3.51 -9.17
N ARG A 219 7.63 3.46 -10.36
CA ARG A 219 6.96 4.61 -10.97
C ARG A 219 5.48 4.59 -10.59
N ALA A 220 5.03 5.64 -9.90
CA ALA A 220 3.63 5.79 -9.51
C ALA A 220 2.71 5.89 -10.73
N ASP A 221 1.63 5.13 -10.72
CA ASP A 221 0.61 5.16 -11.76
C ASP A 221 -0.61 5.96 -11.33
N PHE A 222 -1.22 5.56 -10.21
CA PHE A 222 -2.39 6.23 -9.67
C PHE A 222 -2.53 6.02 -8.17
N ILE A 223 -3.28 6.93 -7.56
CA ILE A 223 -3.76 6.79 -6.17
C ILE A 223 -5.23 6.40 -6.23
N GLY A 224 -5.56 5.25 -5.63
CA GLY A 224 -6.93 4.77 -5.49
C GLY A 224 -7.48 5.07 -4.09
N TYR A 225 -8.72 5.55 -4.05
CA TYR A 225 -9.52 5.75 -2.83
C TYR A 225 -10.68 4.78 -2.85
N GLY A 226 -10.92 4.08 -1.76
CA GLY A 226 -11.92 3.03 -1.80
C GLY A 226 -12.51 2.67 -0.46
N ILE A 227 -13.40 1.70 -0.52
CA ILE A 227 -14.05 1.09 0.62
C ILE A 227 -13.96 -0.43 0.50
N GLY A 228 -13.85 -1.11 1.61
CA GLY A 228 -13.81 -2.56 1.62
C GLY A 228 -14.43 -3.17 2.87
N TYR A 229 -14.66 -4.45 2.79
CA TYR A 229 -15.24 -5.24 3.86
C TYR A 229 -14.39 -6.48 4.13
N LYS A 230 -14.19 -6.79 5.41
CA LYS A 230 -13.40 -7.92 5.90
C LYS A 230 -14.31 -8.93 6.60
N TRP A 231 -14.24 -10.19 6.19
CA TRP A 231 -14.89 -11.33 6.84
C TRP A 231 -13.84 -12.18 7.57
N GLY A 232 -14.23 -12.81 8.65
CA GLY A 232 -13.38 -13.75 9.36
C GLY A 232 -12.74 -13.16 10.60
N HIS A 233 -11.41 -13.02 10.62
CA HIS A 233 -10.68 -12.53 11.78
C HIS A 233 -11.07 -11.09 12.11
N LYS A 234 -11.59 -10.86 13.32
CA LYS A 234 -12.03 -9.55 13.78
C LYS A 234 -10.98 -8.92 14.68
N PHE A 235 -10.74 -7.62 14.49
CA PHE A 235 -9.98 -6.81 15.44
C PHE A 235 -10.86 -6.52 16.65
N TYR A 236 -10.59 -7.15 17.80
CA TYR A 236 -11.30 -6.81 19.02
C TYR A 236 -10.64 -5.60 19.69
N TRP A 237 -11.38 -4.50 19.68
CA TRP A 237 -11.12 -3.35 20.54
C TRP A 237 -11.64 -3.68 21.94
N ARG A 238 -10.86 -4.36 22.77
CA ARG A 238 -11.28 -4.56 24.15
C ARG A 238 -11.01 -3.29 24.95
N ASN A 239 -12.04 -2.48 25.17
CA ASN A 239 -12.06 -1.51 26.24
C ASN A 239 -12.10 -2.29 27.57
N LYS A 240 -10.96 -2.63 28.16
CA LYS A 240 -10.94 -2.92 29.60
C LYS A 240 -11.06 -1.56 30.30
N ARG A 241 -12.28 -1.28 30.82
CA ARG A 241 -12.48 -0.28 31.86
C ARG A 241 -11.77 -0.71 33.13
#